data_6c015370ca0b7bc4277ec4c315b9cd3d
#
_entry.id   6c015370ca0b7bc4277ec4c315b9cd3d
#
_cell.length_a   1.000
_cell.length_b   1.000
_cell.length_c   1.000
_cell.angle_alpha   90.00
_cell.angle_beta   90.00
_cell.angle_gamma   90.00
#
_symmetry.space_group_name_H-M   'P 1'
#
loop_
_entity.id
_entity.type
_entity.pdbx_description
1 polymer ?
#
loop_
_entity_poly.entity_id
_entity_poly.type
_entity_poly.pdbx_seq_one_letter_code
_entity_poly.pdbx_strand_id
1 'polypeptide(L)'
;MIENVARGQQVFTSNAFLVTGERTVLVDAGSEFDAPGEIRDRDAALDAVVLTHTHPDHVGNTAALVDAFDCDVWGFDPDHELVDRAIADGDAVQLGDHSYEALHTPGHKDDHLCLYAASAEILLAGDLVFANGSFGRTDLPEGDREVLIDSIEYLRDTVSPELAEMHTGHGPSVSDDPYDHIETALRAAKF
;
A
#
# COMPACT_ATOMS: atom_id res chain seq x y z
N MET A 1 -7.56 -5.55 12.45
CA MET A 1 -6.73 -6.73 12.04
C MET A 1 -6.30 -6.50 10.60
N ILE A 2 -5.07 -6.91 10.20
CA ILE A 2 -4.56 -6.82 8.81
C ILE A 2 -4.25 -8.23 8.31
N GLU A 3 -4.78 -8.60 7.14
CA GLU A 3 -4.57 -9.90 6.52
C GLU A 3 -4.27 -9.73 5.02
N ASN A 4 -3.25 -10.41 4.51
CA ASN A 4 -2.95 -10.43 3.08
C ASN A 4 -3.81 -11.49 2.38
N VAL A 5 -4.81 -11.06 1.63
CA VAL A 5 -5.74 -11.96 0.91
C VAL A 5 -5.14 -12.52 -0.40
N ALA A 6 -4.07 -11.91 -0.91
CA ALA A 6 -3.33 -12.44 -2.05
C ALA A 6 -2.31 -13.53 -1.66
N ARG A 7 -2.18 -13.83 -0.36
CA ARG A 7 -1.19 -14.79 0.12
C ARG A 7 -1.45 -16.21 -0.41
N GLY A 8 -0.44 -16.76 -1.08
CA GLY A 8 -0.50 -18.13 -1.61
C GLY A 8 -1.01 -18.22 -3.05
N GLN A 9 -1.43 -17.11 -3.64
CA GLN A 9 -1.75 -17.05 -5.07
C GLN A 9 -0.50 -17.32 -5.91
N GLN A 10 -0.65 -18.11 -7.00
CA GLN A 10 0.46 -18.50 -7.87
C GLN A 10 0.42 -17.73 -9.20
N VAL A 11 0.18 -16.42 -9.08
CA VAL A 11 0.07 -15.47 -10.20
C VAL A 11 0.96 -14.26 -9.93
N PHE A 12 1.22 -13.45 -10.94
CA PHE A 12 1.91 -12.19 -10.72
C PHE A 12 0.93 -11.15 -10.18
N THR A 13 1.05 -10.86 -8.89
CA THR A 13 0.17 -9.94 -8.18
C THR A 13 0.92 -9.22 -7.06
N SER A 14 0.47 -8.03 -6.69
CA SER A 14 0.84 -7.41 -5.43
C SER A 14 0.24 -8.17 -4.24
N ASN A 15 0.72 -7.88 -3.04
CA ASN A 15 -0.03 -8.13 -1.83
C ASN A 15 -1.31 -7.29 -1.83
N ALA A 16 -2.38 -7.82 -1.23
CA ALA A 16 -3.66 -7.15 -1.06
C ALA A 16 -4.08 -7.26 0.40
N PHE A 17 -4.05 -6.15 1.15
CA PHE A 17 -4.24 -6.18 2.59
C PHE A 17 -5.66 -5.81 2.97
N LEU A 18 -6.43 -6.79 3.45
CA LEU A 18 -7.74 -6.58 4.06
C LEU A 18 -7.56 -6.08 5.50
N VAL A 19 -7.92 -4.84 5.74
CA VAL A 19 -7.87 -4.19 7.05
C VAL A 19 -9.29 -4.14 7.62
N THR A 20 -9.55 -4.94 8.66
CA THR A 20 -10.87 -5.06 9.28
C THR A 20 -10.94 -4.33 10.62
N GLY A 21 -12.12 -3.76 10.94
CA GLY A 21 -12.40 -3.01 12.17
C GLY A 21 -13.68 -2.19 12.01
N GLU A 22 -13.70 -0.97 12.55
CA GLU A 22 -14.84 -0.04 12.39
C GLU A 22 -15.10 0.27 10.91
N ARG A 23 -14.07 0.26 10.09
CA ARG A 23 -14.15 0.35 8.63
C ARG A 23 -13.34 -0.77 8.00
N THR A 24 -13.96 -1.56 7.12
CA THR A 24 -13.27 -2.63 6.41
C THR A 24 -12.81 -2.16 5.04
N VAL A 25 -11.50 -2.12 4.83
CA VAL A 25 -10.88 -1.58 3.62
C VAL A 25 -9.88 -2.58 3.06
N LEU A 26 -9.85 -2.73 1.74
CA LEU A 26 -8.79 -3.45 1.05
C LEU A 26 -7.74 -2.43 0.56
N VAL A 27 -6.50 -2.60 0.98
CA VAL A 27 -5.36 -1.82 0.46
C VAL A 27 -4.69 -2.62 -0.64
N ASP A 28 -4.74 -2.08 -1.84
CA ASP A 28 -4.46 -2.70 -3.13
C ASP A 28 -5.37 -3.89 -3.47
N ALA A 29 -5.73 -4.00 -4.74
CA ALA A 29 -6.66 -5.02 -5.21
C ALA A 29 -5.96 -6.30 -5.66
N GLY A 30 -4.65 -6.24 -5.91
CA GLY A 30 -3.94 -7.29 -6.59
C GLY A 30 -4.42 -7.51 -8.03
N SER A 31 -3.98 -8.59 -8.64
CA SER A 31 -4.37 -8.96 -10.00
C SER A 31 -4.43 -10.48 -10.21
N GLU A 32 -5.18 -10.92 -11.21
CA GLU A 32 -5.20 -12.29 -11.73
C GLU A 32 -5.66 -13.37 -10.73
N PHE A 33 -6.38 -13.02 -9.65
CA PHE A 33 -7.01 -13.97 -8.72
C PHE A 33 -8.43 -13.52 -8.34
N ASP A 34 -9.22 -14.40 -7.72
CA ASP A 34 -10.60 -14.08 -7.27
C ASP A 34 -10.58 -13.30 -5.94
N ALA A 35 -10.20 -12.01 -6.01
CA ALA A 35 -10.18 -11.14 -4.82
C ALA A 35 -11.56 -11.01 -4.16
N PRO A 36 -12.70 -10.85 -4.89
CA PRO A 36 -14.02 -10.86 -4.27
C PRO A 36 -14.34 -12.16 -3.53
N GLY A 37 -13.95 -13.32 -4.06
CA GLY A 37 -14.12 -14.62 -3.41
C GLY A 37 -13.34 -14.70 -2.10
N GLU A 38 -12.07 -14.28 -2.13
CA GLU A 38 -11.21 -14.25 -0.94
C GLU A 38 -11.79 -13.38 0.20
N ILE A 39 -12.44 -12.26 -0.13
CA ILE A 39 -13.08 -11.38 0.86
C ILE A 39 -14.38 -12.03 1.39
N ARG A 40 -15.20 -12.63 0.52
CA ARG A 40 -16.45 -13.31 0.93
C ARG A 40 -16.18 -14.52 1.84
N ASP A 41 -15.12 -15.27 1.57
CA ASP A 41 -14.71 -16.43 2.40
C ASP A 41 -14.31 -16.03 3.83
N ARG A 42 -14.06 -14.73 4.06
CA ARG A 42 -13.79 -14.13 5.37
C ARG A 42 -15.01 -13.49 6.02
N ASP A 43 -16.20 -13.66 5.41
CA ASP A 43 -17.46 -13.03 5.85
C ASP A 43 -17.34 -11.49 5.99
N ALA A 44 -16.46 -10.85 5.19
CA ALA A 44 -16.22 -9.43 5.24
C ALA A 44 -17.09 -8.66 4.24
N ALA A 45 -17.60 -7.50 4.67
CA ALA A 45 -18.17 -6.48 3.80
C ALA A 45 -17.08 -5.42 3.54
N LEU A 46 -16.91 -4.98 2.29
CA LEU A 46 -15.89 -4.03 1.92
C LEU A 46 -16.48 -2.61 1.81
N ASP A 47 -15.95 -1.68 2.59
CA ASP A 47 -16.39 -0.28 2.59
C ASP A 47 -15.66 0.58 1.53
N ALA A 48 -14.43 0.21 1.18
CA ALA A 48 -13.63 0.88 0.16
C ALA A 48 -12.44 0.02 -0.29
N VAL A 49 -11.91 0.33 -1.47
CA VAL A 49 -10.55 -0.05 -1.89
C VAL A 49 -9.67 1.18 -1.81
N VAL A 50 -8.49 1.08 -1.22
CA VAL A 50 -7.46 2.13 -1.21
C VAL A 50 -6.28 1.65 -2.04
N LEU A 51 -5.89 2.42 -3.04
CA LEU A 51 -4.75 2.10 -3.90
C LEU A 51 -3.51 2.81 -3.38
N THR A 52 -2.43 2.06 -3.18
CA THR A 52 -1.13 2.67 -2.91
C THR A 52 -0.60 3.35 -4.17
N HIS A 53 -0.81 2.75 -5.33
CA HIS A 53 -0.50 3.30 -6.64
C HIS A 53 -1.20 2.49 -7.74
N THR A 54 -1.11 2.95 -8.99
CA THR A 54 -1.93 2.39 -10.08
C THR A 54 -1.17 1.48 -11.06
N HIS A 55 -0.12 0.76 -10.62
CA HIS A 55 0.46 -0.31 -11.44
C HIS A 55 -0.53 -1.48 -11.63
N PRO A 56 -0.50 -2.15 -12.79
CA PRO A 56 -1.50 -3.18 -13.14
C PRO A 56 -1.64 -4.32 -12.14
N ASP A 57 -0.57 -4.71 -11.49
CA ASP A 57 -0.56 -5.78 -10.49
C ASP A 57 -1.14 -5.38 -9.13
N HIS A 58 -1.31 -4.07 -8.88
CA HIS A 58 -2.01 -3.52 -7.71
C HIS A 58 -3.48 -3.27 -7.95
N VAL A 59 -3.88 -2.98 -9.20
CA VAL A 59 -5.25 -2.53 -9.51
C VAL A 59 -6.08 -3.54 -10.30
N GLY A 60 -5.50 -4.64 -10.77
CA GLY A 60 -6.13 -5.53 -11.75
C GLY A 60 -7.50 -6.08 -11.35
N ASN A 61 -7.74 -6.31 -10.06
CA ASN A 61 -9.02 -6.82 -9.55
C ASN A 61 -10.00 -5.72 -9.11
N THR A 62 -9.65 -4.42 -9.22
CA THR A 62 -10.46 -3.29 -8.70
C THR A 62 -11.88 -3.31 -9.24
N ALA A 63 -12.06 -3.44 -10.55
CA ALA A 63 -13.39 -3.46 -11.15
C ALA A 63 -14.28 -4.60 -10.62
N ALA A 64 -13.71 -5.79 -10.43
CA ALA A 64 -14.44 -6.93 -9.87
C ALA A 64 -14.82 -6.71 -8.38
N LEU A 65 -14.00 -6.00 -7.63
CA LEU A 65 -14.30 -5.64 -6.23
C LEU A 65 -15.42 -4.60 -6.16
N VAL A 66 -15.38 -3.55 -6.98
CA VAL A 66 -16.43 -2.54 -7.08
C VAL A 66 -17.76 -3.19 -7.47
N ASP A 67 -17.77 -4.04 -8.50
CA ASP A 67 -18.99 -4.76 -8.92
C ASP A 67 -19.55 -5.69 -7.82
N ALA A 68 -18.67 -6.27 -7.00
CA ALA A 68 -19.07 -7.24 -5.98
C ALA A 68 -19.57 -6.63 -4.67
N PHE A 69 -19.07 -5.45 -4.29
CA PHE A 69 -19.27 -4.84 -2.97
C PHE A 69 -19.90 -3.44 -3.02
N ASP A 70 -20.08 -2.84 -4.21
CA ASP A 70 -20.62 -1.47 -4.40
C ASP A 70 -19.85 -0.45 -3.54
N CYS A 71 -18.51 -0.48 -3.60
CA CYS A 71 -17.62 0.32 -2.79
C CYS A 71 -16.83 1.32 -3.63
N ASP A 72 -16.45 2.47 -3.03
CA ASP A 72 -15.60 3.48 -3.64
C ASP A 72 -14.14 3.02 -3.71
N VAL A 73 -13.43 3.53 -4.71
CA VAL A 73 -11.97 3.39 -4.87
C VAL A 73 -11.29 4.70 -4.55
N TRP A 74 -10.31 4.66 -3.64
CA TRP A 74 -9.57 5.83 -3.21
C TRP A 74 -8.11 5.71 -3.62
N GLY A 75 -7.51 6.79 -4.08
CA GLY A 75 -6.11 6.85 -4.51
C GLY A 75 -5.62 8.28 -4.63
N PHE A 76 -4.35 8.46 -4.98
CA PHE A 76 -3.75 9.79 -5.04
C PHE A 76 -4.21 10.61 -6.26
N ASP A 77 -4.23 10.01 -7.46
CA ASP A 77 -4.51 10.73 -8.70
C ASP A 77 -6.03 10.83 -8.95
N PRO A 78 -6.64 12.04 -8.83
CA PRO A 78 -8.07 12.22 -9.06
C PRO A 78 -8.48 12.09 -10.53
N ASP A 79 -7.54 12.14 -11.46
CA ASP A 79 -7.81 12.05 -12.91
C ASP A 79 -7.68 10.59 -13.41
N HIS A 80 -7.25 9.66 -12.55
CA HIS A 80 -7.16 8.24 -12.90
C HIS A 80 -8.55 7.60 -12.94
N GLU A 81 -8.86 6.86 -14.00
CA GLU A 81 -10.20 6.30 -14.28
C GLU A 81 -10.77 5.36 -13.19
N LEU A 82 -9.90 4.79 -12.34
CA LEU A 82 -10.31 3.91 -11.24
C LEU A 82 -10.58 4.66 -9.94
N VAL A 83 -10.18 5.93 -9.81
CA VAL A 83 -10.25 6.67 -8.53
C VAL A 83 -11.53 7.48 -8.43
N ASP A 84 -12.40 7.09 -7.49
CA ASP A 84 -13.63 7.82 -7.17
C ASP A 84 -13.36 8.97 -6.19
N ARG A 85 -12.36 8.79 -5.31
CA ARG A 85 -12.01 9.75 -4.26
C ARG A 85 -10.50 9.93 -4.13
N ALA A 86 -10.05 11.17 -4.31
CA ALA A 86 -8.63 11.51 -4.13
C ALA A 86 -8.22 11.49 -2.64
N ILE A 87 -7.00 11.04 -2.41
CA ILE A 87 -6.27 11.12 -1.14
C ILE A 87 -5.05 12.01 -1.38
N ALA A 88 -4.95 13.13 -0.68
CA ALA A 88 -3.79 14.01 -0.75
C ALA A 88 -2.73 13.66 0.31
N ASP A 89 -1.52 14.17 0.12
CA ASP A 89 -0.46 14.10 1.12
C ASP A 89 -0.92 14.73 2.44
N GLY A 90 -0.71 14.03 3.56
CA GLY A 90 -1.14 14.44 4.90
C GLY A 90 -2.62 14.17 5.22
N ASP A 91 -3.41 13.64 4.29
CA ASP A 91 -4.81 13.29 4.59
C ASP A 91 -4.89 12.13 5.59
N ALA A 92 -5.91 12.21 6.45
CA ALA A 92 -6.25 11.13 7.38
C ALA A 92 -7.22 10.14 6.72
N VAL A 93 -6.82 8.87 6.62
CA VAL A 93 -7.59 7.78 6.03
C VAL A 93 -7.93 6.75 7.11
N GLN A 94 -9.21 6.49 7.34
CA GLN A 94 -9.64 5.47 8.32
C GLN A 94 -9.55 4.08 7.69
N LEU A 95 -8.67 3.22 8.22
CA LEU A 95 -8.54 1.81 7.87
C LEU A 95 -8.66 0.96 9.13
N GLY A 96 -9.62 0.04 9.15
CA GLY A 96 -9.95 -0.72 10.36
C GLY A 96 -10.32 0.20 11.52
N ASP A 97 -9.64 0.03 12.63
CA ASP A 97 -9.84 0.79 13.88
C ASP A 97 -8.89 1.99 14.00
N HIS A 98 -8.01 2.23 13.02
CA HIS A 98 -6.97 3.24 13.10
C HIS A 98 -7.06 4.28 11.99
N SER A 99 -6.65 5.52 12.32
CA SER A 99 -6.44 6.58 11.35
C SER A 99 -5.01 6.49 10.84
N TYR A 100 -4.86 6.44 9.53
CA TYR A 100 -3.57 6.44 8.82
C TYR A 100 -3.36 7.79 8.17
N GLU A 101 -2.17 8.34 8.30
CA GLU A 101 -1.73 9.49 7.52
C GLU A 101 -1.25 9.00 6.15
N ALA A 102 -1.77 9.60 5.08
CA ALA A 102 -1.33 9.35 3.73
C ALA A 102 -0.06 10.15 3.45
N LEU A 103 0.99 9.49 3.02
CA LEU A 103 2.27 10.09 2.67
C LEU A 103 2.49 9.92 1.17
N HIS A 104 2.51 11.01 0.41
CA HIS A 104 2.81 10.96 -1.02
C HIS A 104 4.30 10.72 -1.23
N THR A 105 4.64 9.57 -1.79
CA THR A 105 6.00 9.04 -1.90
C THR A 105 6.31 8.61 -3.33
N PRO A 106 6.36 9.56 -4.28
CA PRO A 106 6.62 9.27 -5.69
C PRO A 106 8.04 8.75 -5.94
N GLY A 107 8.28 8.30 -7.18
CA GLY A 107 9.59 7.86 -7.65
C GLY A 107 9.64 6.42 -8.10
N HIS A 108 8.88 5.50 -7.48
CA HIS A 108 8.50 4.22 -8.08
C HIS A 108 7.41 4.43 -9.13
N LYS A 109 6.38 5.17 -8.74
CA LYS A 109 5.31 5.71 -9.56
C LYS A 109 4.92 7.09 -9.04
N ASP A 110 4.41 7.96 -9.90
CA ASP A 110 4.08 9.35 -9.56
C ASP A 110 2.90 9.50 -8.60
N ASP A 111 1.96 8.56 -8.58
CA ASP A 111 0.78 8.52 -7.71
C ASP A 111 0.95 7.70 -6.42
N HIS A 112 2.19 7.31 -6.08
CA HIS A 112 2.44 6.39 -4.98
C HIS A 112 2.18 7.01 -3.61
N LEU A 113 1.46 6.25 -2.76
CA LEU A 113 1.17 6.55 -1.35
C LEU A 113 1.73 5.48 -0.41
N CYS A 114 2.33 5.90 0.69
CA CYS A 114 2.42 5.11 1.91
C CYS A 114 1.30 5.52 2.88
N LEU A 115 0.86 4.61 3.74
CA LEU A 115 -0.16 4.88 4.75
C LEU A 115 0.40 4.52 6.13
N TYR A 116 0.50 5.50 7.02
CA TYR A 116 1.13 5.35 8.33
C TYR A 116 0.18 5.61 9.48
N ALA A 117 -0.03 4.62 10.35
CA ALA A 117 -0.78 4.74 11.60
C ALA A 117 0.18 4.88 12.78
N ALA A 118 0.53 6.11 13.15
CA ALA A 118 1.47 6.39 14.24
C ALA A 118 1.02 5.82 15.60
N SER A 119 -0.30 5.84 15.89
CA SER A 119 -0.85 5.32 17.15
C SER A 119 -0.81 3.80 17.28
N ALA A 120 -0.71 3.10 16.15
CA ALA A 120 -0.64 1.64 16.09
C ALA A 120 0.76 1.14 15.68
N GLU A 121 1.68 2.05 15.32
CA GLU A 121 3.03 1.74 14.84
C GLU A 121 3.01 0.83 13.59
N ILE A 122 2.05 1.06 12.68
CA ILE A 122 1.84 0.27 11.46
C ILE A 122 2.06 1.12 10.22
N LEU A 123 2.82 0.58 9.27
CA LEU A 123 3.06 1.16 7.95
C LEU A 123 2.59 0.21 6.84
N LEU A 124 1.78 0.72 5.90
CA LEU A 124 1.52 0.11 4.61
C LEU A 124 2.38 0.87 3.59
N ALA A 125 3.47 0.24 3.15
CA ALA A 125 4.55 0.91 2.44
C ALA A 125 4.42 0.88 0.90
N GLY A 126 3.39 0.19 0.38
CA GLY A 126 3.29 -0.04 -1.07
C GLY A 126 4.60 -0.56 -1.65
N ASP A 127 5.00 0.00 -2.77
CA ASP A 127 6.23 -0.34 -3.49
C ASP A 127 7.37 0.67 -3.27
N LEU A 128 7.34 1.44 -2.18
CA LEU A 128 8.46 2.33 -1.86
C LEU A 128 9.65 1.55 -1.30
N VAL A 129 9.42 0.76 -0.24
CA VAL A 129 10.44 -0.05 0.45
C VAL A 129 9.92 -1.44 0.76
N PHE A 130 10.81 -2.43 0.77
CA PHE A 130 10.49 -3.83 1.01
C PHE A 130 11.34 -4.44 2.12
N ALA A 131 11.02 -5.68 2.47
CA ALA A 131 11.85 -6.49 3.35
C ALA A 131 13.31 -6.56 2.86
N ASN A 132 14.25 -6.67 3.81
CA ASN A 132 15.70 -6.74 3.57
C ASN A 132 16.32 -5.47 2.91
N GLY A 133 15.64 -4.33 3.03
CA GLY A 133 16.15 -3.06 2.53
C GLY A 133 16.18 -2.95 1.01
N SER A 134 15.37 -3.70 0.29
CA SER A 134 15.09 -3.43 -1.12
C SER A 134 14.05 -2.32 -1.26
N PHE A 135 13.93 -1.75 -2.45
CA PHE A 135 13.06 -0.60 -2.75
C PHE A 135 12.46 -0.74 -4.15
N GLY A 136 11.45 0.07 -4.42
CA GLY A 136 10.72 0.08 -5.68
C GLY A 136 11.61 0.35 -6.88
N ARG A 137 11.37 -0.35 -7.98
CA ARG A 137 12.10 -0.12 -9.24
C ARG A 137 11.75 1.25 -9.83
N THR A 138 12.72 1.85 -10.49
CA THR A 138 12.60 3.19 -11.09
C THR A 138 12.92 3.20 -12.60
N ASP A 139 12.97 2.04 -13.22
CA ASP A 139 13.26 1.87 -14.65
C ASP A 139 11.99 1.76 -15.52
N LEU A 140 10.81 1.99 -14.93
CA LEU A 140 9.53 2.12 -15.63
C LEU A 140 9.32 3.57 -16.10
N PRO A 141 8.39 3.84 -17.04
CA PRO A 141 8.22 5.18 -17.64
C PRO A 141 7.98 6.32 -16.64
N GLU A 142 7.35 6.05 -15.49
CA GLU A 142 7.06 7.03 -14.43
C GLU A 142 8.08 6.97 -13.27
N GLY A 143 9.06 6.08 -13.40
CA GLY A 143 10.09 5.88 -12.38
C GLY A 143 11.14 7.00 -12.38
N ASP A 144 11.49 7.50 -11.18
CA ASP A 144 12.57 8.47 -10.96
C ASP A 144 13.34 8.11 -9.69
N ARG A 145 14.63 7.79 -9.87
CA ARG A 145 15.49 7.34 -8.76
C ARG A 145 15.78 8.44 -7.74
N GLU A 146 15.96 9.67 -8.18
CA GLU A 146 16.28 10.79 -7.27
C GLU A 146 15.04 11.12 -6.44
N VAL A 147 13.87 11.14 -7.07
CA VAL A 147 12.58 11.33 -6.39
C VAL A 147 12.29 10.18 -5.43
N LEU A 148 12.58 8.92 -5.79
CA LEU A 148 12.44 7.77 -4.89
C LEU A 148 13.31 7.92 -3.62
N ILE A 149 14.55 8.38 -3.77
CA ILE A 149 15.44 8.62 -2.63
C ILE A 149 14.86 9.68 -1.70
N ASP A 150 14.38 10.80 -2.24
CA ASP A 150 13.74 11.86 -1.46
C ASP A 150 12.49 11.34 -0.74
N SER A 151 11.70 10.49 -1.39
CA SER A 151 10.51 9.84 -0.81
C SER A 151 10.86 8.87 0.33
N ILE A 152 11.95 8.09 0.19
CA ILE A 152 12.41 7.22 1.29
C ILE A 152 12.97 8.06 2.45
N GLU A 153 13.63 9.19 2.18
CA GLU A 153 14.07 10.13 3.23
C GLU A 153 12.87 10.73 3.96
N TYR A 154 11.85 11.18 3.22
CA TYR A 154 10.60 11.70 3.80
C TYR A 154 9.91 10.65 4.67
N LEU A 155 9.76 9.40 4.19
CA LEU A 155 9.19 8.31 4.97
C LEU A 155 9.99 8.06 6.26
N ARG A 156 11.31 7.93 6.17
CA ARG A 156 12.20 7.71 7.33
C ARG A 156 12.06 8.80 8.39
N ASP A 157 11.96 10.06 7.96
CA ASP A 157 11.88 11.21 8.87
C ASP A 157 10.49 11.37 9.51
N THR A 158 9.46 10.79 8.89
CA THR A 158 8.06 10.83 9.36
C THR A 158 7.72 9.67 10.29
N VAL A 159 8.20 8.47 9.97
CA VAL A 159 7.84 7.24 10.68
C VAL A 159 8.68 7.10 11.96
N SER A 160 8.04 6.65 13.05
CA SER A 160 8.74 6.38 14.31
C SER A 160 9.77 5.26 14.18
N PRO A 161 10.97 5.39 14.78
CA PRO A 161 11.90 4.28 14.93
C PRO A 161 11.33 3.07 15.70
N GLU A 162 10.24 3.26 16.45
CA GLU A 162 9.51 2.22 17.19
C GLU A 162 8.44 1.53 16.32
N LEU A 163 8.51 1.67 14.98
CA LEU A 163 7.59 1.02 14.04
C LEU A 163 7.51 -0.49 14.32
N ALA A 164 6.29 -1.00 14.57
CA ALA A 164 6.06 -2.40 14.94
C ALA A 164 5.83 -3.30 13.73
N GLU A 165 5.11 -2.80 12.72
CA GLU A 165 4.78 -3.58 11.52
C GLU A 165 4.93 -2.74 10.25
N MET A 166 5.53 -3.35 9.21
CA MET A 166 5.58 -2.80 7.86
C MET A 166 5.04 -3.82 6.86
N HIS A 167 3.98 -3.43 6.15
CA HIS A 167 3.37 -4.22 5.08
C HIS A 167 3.75 -3.64 3.73
N THR A 168 4.33 -4.46 2.87
CA THR A 168 4.93 -4.05 1.59
C THR A 168 4.09 -4.53 0.42
N GLY A 169 4.12 -3.85 -0.72
CA GLY A 169 3.36 -4.24 -1.90
C GLY A 169 3.78 -5.60 -2.47
N HIS A 170 5.04 -6.00 -2.27
CA HIS A 170 5.54 -7.33 -2.63
C HIS A 170 6.37 -7.95 -1.51
N GLY A 171 6.41 -9.30 -1.49
CA GLY A 171 7.18 -10.04 -0.51
C GLY A 171 6.52 -10.13 0.88
N PRO A 172 7.28 -10.47 1.92
CA PRO A 172 6.73 -10.64 3.26
C PRO A 172 6.55 -9.31 3.99
N SER A 173 5.54 -9.22 4.84
CA SER A 173 5.47 -8.19 5.87
C SER A 173 6.63 -8.33 6.87
N VAL A 174 7.03 -7.23 7.50
CA VAL A 174 8.16 -7.14 8.42
C VAL A 174 7.64 -6.72 9.79
N SER A 175 8.01 -7.49 10.83
CA SER A 175 7.71 -7.21 12.24
C SER A 175 8.95 -7.30 13.16
N ASP A 176 10.12 -7.54 12.56
CA ASP A 176 11.41 -7.55 13.25
C ASP A 176 12.21 -6.35 12.76
N ASP A 177 12.33 -5.34 13.61
CA ASP A 177 13.00 -4.06 13.33
C ASP A 177 12.62 -3.42 11.97
N PRO A 178 11.30 -3.14 11.68
CA PRO A 178 10.88 -2.65 10.36
C PRO A 178 11.55 -1.34 9.94
N TYR A 179 11.87 -0.46 10.90
CA TYR A 179 12.56 0.80 10.63
C TYR A 179 13.97 0.61 10.05
N ASP A 180 14.71 -0.41 10.48
CA ASP A 180 16.04 -0.73 9.95
C ASP A 180 15.99 -1.11 8.46
N HIS A 181 14.87 -1.66 7.99
CA HIS A 181 14.64 -1.96 6.58
C HIS A 181 14.49 -0.69 5.75
N ILE A 182 13.82 0.35 6.28
CA ILE A 182 13.69 1.66 5.64
C ILE A 182 15.07 2.32 5.52
N GLU A 183 15.85 2.34 6.60
CA GLU A 183 17.21 2.89 6.58
C GLU A 183 18.14 2.15 5.62
N THR A 184 17.99 0.82 5.55
CA THR A 184 18.80 0.00 4.64
C THR A 184 18.40 0.24 3.19
N ALA A 185 17.09 0.36 2.89
CA ALA A 185 16.58 0.73 1.57
C ALA A 185 17.12 2.10 1.14
N LEU A 186 17.10 3.10 2.03
CA LEU A 186 17.64 4.41 1.74
C LEU A 186 19.13 4.37 1.42
N ARG A 187 19.91 3.63 2.20
CA ARG A 187 21.34 3.45 1.91
C ARG A 187 21.56 2.79 0.55
N ALA A 188 20.82 1.70 0.26
CA ALA A 188 20.94 0.99 -1.01
C ALA A 188 20.48 1.85 -2.21
N ALA A 189 19.43 2.68 -2.02
CA ALA A 189 18.92 3.57 -3.04
C ALA A 189 19.91 4.67 -3.47
N LYS A 190 20.89 5.01 -2.63
CA LYS A 190 21.90 6.04 -2.91
C LYS A 190 23.13 5.52 -3.69
N PHE A 191 23.24 4.22 -3.93
CA PHE A 191 24.30 3.56 -4.71
C PHE A 191 23.79 2.98 -6.03
#